data_9037ef90ad87f70c08f4211aabb1675a
#
_entry.id   9037ef90ad87f70c08f4211aabb1675a
#
_cell.length_a   1.000
_cell.length_b   1.000
_cell.length_c   1.000
_cell.angle_alpha   90.00
_cell.angle_beta   90.00
_cell.angle_gamma   90.00
#
_symmetry.space_group_name_H-M   'P 1'
#
loop_
_entity.id
_entity.type
_entity.pdbx_description
1 polymer ?
#
loop_
_entity_poly.entity_id
_entity_poly.type
_entity_poly.pdbx_seq_one_letter_code
_entity_poly.pdbx_strand_id
1 'polypeptide(L)' 'MEEYGPGIVGEVRFARQDGGYYVQLYDREGTPVGRTGLWRTEAKAREAARKLAAKIGGV' A
#
# COMPACT_ATOMS: atom_id res chain seq x y z
N MET A 1 11.06 0.96 2.58
CA MET A 1 9.75 0.41 2.20
C MET A 1 9.39 -0.75 3.09
N GLU A 2 8.12 -0.94 3.32
CA GLU A 2 7.64 -2.03 4.16
C GLU A 2 7.18 -3.20 3.30
N GLU A 3 7.35 -4.39 3.82
CA GLU A 3 6.89 -5.59 3.13
C GLU A 3 5.45 -5.88 3.52
N TYR A 4 4.59 -6.09 2.52
CA TYR A 4 3.17 -6.33 2.75
C TYR A 4 2.72 -7.72 2.31
N GLY A 5 3.58 -8.42 1.62
CA GLY A 5 3.30 -9.79 1.19
C GLY A 5 4.49 -10.34 0.43
N PRO A 6 4.46 -11.61 0.05
CA PRO A 6 5.58 -12.19 -0.69
C PRO A 6 5.79 -11.45 -2.01
N GLY A 7 6.93 -10.78 -2.13
CA GLY A 7 7.25 -10.05 -3.33
C GLY A 7 6.54 -8.72 -3.50
N ILE A 8 5.84 -8.28 -2.45
CA ILE A 8 5.12 -7.01 -2.48
C ILE A 8 5.65 -6.10 -1.39
N VAL A 9 6.10 -4.93 -1.76
CA VAL A 9 6.54 -3.90 -0.81
C VAL A 9 5.71 -2.65 -1.02
N GLY A 10 5.70 -1.78 -0.03
CA GLY A 10 4.91 -0.58 -0.13
C GLY A 10 5.50 0.60 0.60
N GLU A 11 4.99 1.76 0.28
CA GLU A 11 5.42 3.01 0.86
C GLU A 11 4.20 3.81 1.29
N VAL A 12 4.19 4.23 2.54
CA VAL A 12 3.11 5.07 3.06
C VAL A 12 3.36 6.50 2.58
N ARG A 13 2.33 7.10 2.01
CA ARG A 13 2.40 8.46 1.52
C ARG A 13 1.22 9.27 2.04
N PHE A 14 1.43 10.57 2.12
CA PHE A 14 0.38 11.49 2.53
C PHE A 14 -0.09 12.29 1.31
N ALA A 15 -1.39 12.24 1.05
CA ALA A 15 -2.00 13.00 -0.04
C ALA A 15 -2.39 14.38 0.49
N ARG A 16 -1.56 15.37 0.25
CA ARG A 16 -1.76 16.72 0.79
C ARG A 16 -3.09 17.34 0.41
N GLN A 17 -3.48 17.17 -0.83
CA GLN A 17 -4.70 17.79 -1.32
C GLN A 17 -5.96 17.18 -0.69
N ASP A 18 -5.88 15.90 -0.39
CA ASP A 18 -7.04 15.16 0.11
C ASP A 18 -6.99 14.97 1.62
N GLY A 19 -5.85 15.23 2.23
CA GLY A 19 -5.70 15.13 3.66
C GLY A 19 -5.75 13.71 4.21
N GLY A 20 -5.28 12.74 3.43
CA GLY A 20 -5.32 11.36 3.85
C GLY A 20 -4.03 10.62 3.55
N TYR A 21 -3.90 9.45 4.13
CA TYR A 21 -2.75 8.58 3.92
C TYR A 21 -3.12 7.44 2.99
N TYR A 22 -2.18 7.02 2.17
CA TYR A 22 -2.36 5.84 1.33
C TYR A 22 -1.03 5.09 1.23
N VAL A 23 -1.09 3.84 0.78
CA VAL A 23 0.11 3.05 0.57
C VAL A 23 0.19 2.70 -0.91
N GLN A 24 1.33 3.01 -1.51
CA GLN A 24 1.60 2.62 -2.88
C GLN A 24 2.37 1.30 -2.84
N LEU A 25 1.86 0.29 -3.53
CA LEU A 25 2.48 -1.03 -3.55
C LEU A 25 3.28 -1.24 -4.82
N TYR A 26 4.39 -1.96 -4.65
CA TYR A 26 5.31 -2.27 -5.76
C TYR A 26 5.68 -3.75 -5.70
N ASP A 27 6.06 -4.29 -6.86
CA ASP A 27 6.62 -5.63 -6.89
C ASP A 27 8.13 -5.57 -6.60
N ARG A 28 8.80 -6.71 -6.71
CA ARG A 28 10.25 -6.78 -6.43
C ARG A 28 11.09 -5.95 -7.38
N GLU A 29 10.57 -5.70 -8.57
CA GLU A 29 11.29 -4.93 -9.57
C GLU A 29 11.00 -3.45 -9.48
N GLY A 30 10.17 -3.04 -8.53
CA GLY A 30 9.84 -1.65 -8.35
C GLY A 30 8.69 -1.18 -9.23
N THR A 31 7.99 -2.09 -9.85
CA THR A 31 6.85 -1.73 -10.69
C THR A 31 5.61 -1.55 -9.81
N PRO A 32 4.90 -0.43 -9.94
CA PRO A 32 3.67 -0.23 -9.16
C PRO A 32 2.64 -1.28 -9.51
N VAL A 33 2.09 -1.92 -8.49
CA VAL A 33 1.08 -2.97 -8.70
C VAL A 33 -0.27 -2.60 -8.10
N GLY A 34 -0.33 -1.51 -7.34
CA GLY A 34 -1.59 -1.04 -6.80
C GLY A 34 -1.37 -0.03 -5.70
N ARG A 35 -2.45 0.60 -5.28
CA ARG A 35 -2.39 1.50 -4.12
C ARG A 35 -3.73 1.46 -3.40
N THR A 36 -3.69 1.77 -2.11
CA THR A 36 -4.91 1.82 -1.30
C THR A 36 -5.67 3.12 -1.57
N GLY A 37 -6.91 3.15 -1.11
CA GLY A 37 -7.63 4.41 -1.03
C GLY A 37 -7.05 5.27 0.09
N LEU A 38 -7.67 6.40 0.33
CA LEU A 38 -7.22 7.33 1.36
C LEU A 38 -7.79 6.96 2.72
N TRP A 39 -6.96 7.06 3.73
CA TRP A 39 -7.32 6.75 5.11
C TRP A 39 -6.86 7.88 6.02
N ARG A 40 -7.52 8.03 7.15
CA ARG A 40 -7.21 9.13 8.07
C ARG A 40 -5.90 8.93 8.83
N THR A 41 -5.48 7.68 9.00
CA THR A 41 -4.27 7.38 9.74
C THR A 41 -3.37 6.45 8.96
N GLU A 42 -2.09 6.48 9.28
CA GLU A 42 -1.14 5.57 8.66
C GLU A 42 -1.46 4.11 9.00
N ALA A 43 -1.89 3.87 10.24
CA ALA A 43 -2.23 2.52 10.66
C ALA A 43 -3.35 1.93 9.81
N LYS A 44 -4.36 2.72 9.53
CA LYS A 44 -5.47 2.28 8.68
C LYS A 44 -5.02 2.04 7.25
N ALA A 45 -4.16 2.91 6.74
CA ALA A 45 -3.63 2.76 5.38
C ALA A 45 -2.81 1.47 5.27
N ARG A 46 -1.99 1.17 6.28
CA ARG A 46 -1.19 -0.05 6.28
C ARG A 46 -2.06 -1.30 6.34
N GLU A 47 -3.11 -1.25 7.13
CA GLU A 47 -4.05 -2.37 7.22
C GLU A 47 -4.72 -2.63 5.87
N ALA A 48 -5.15 -1.57 5.20
CA ALA A 48 -5.74 -1.68 3.86
C ALA A 48 -4.72 -2.24 2.86
N ALA A 49 -3.45 -1.83 3.00
CA ALA A 49 -2.39 -2.31 2.13
C ALA A 49 -2.15 -3.81 2.28
N ARG A 50 -2.22 -4.32 3.50
CA ARG A 50 -2.06 -5.76 3.73
C ARG A 50 -3.15 -6.55 3.03
N LYS A 51 -4.38 -6.06 3.10
CA LYS A 51 -5.51 -6.71 2.43
C LYS A 51 -5.37 -6.65 0.92
N LEU A 52 -4.94 -5.51 0.41
CA LEU A 52 -4.75 -5.34 -1.02
C LEU A 52 -3.60 -6.23 -1.52
N ALA A 53 -2.51 -6.29 -0.79
CA ALA A 53 -1.36 -7.13 -1.16
C ALA A 53 -1.75 -8.60 -1.20
N ALA A 54 -2.61 -9.03 -0.28
CA ALA A 54 -3.10 -10.41 -0.28
C ALA A 54 -3.91 -10.71 -1.54
N LYS A 55 -4.66 -9.75 -2.03
CA LYS A 55 -5.41 -9.91 -3.27
C LYS A 55 -4.48 -9.96 -4.48
N ILE A 56 -3.50 -9.06 -4.52
CA ILE A 56 -2.60 -8.96 -5.66
C ILE A 56 -1.67 -10.17 -5.74
N GLY A 57 -1.08 -10.52 -4.60
CA GLY A 57 -0.13 -11.60 -4.54
C GLY A 57 -0.75 -12.93 -4.37
N GLY A 58 -2.05 -12.97 -4.26
CA GLY A 58 -2.61 -14.13 -3.82
C GLY A 58 -3.00 -15.15 -4.71
N VAL A 59 -2.66 -15.95 -4.69
CA VAL A 59 -3.00 -17.04 -5.15
C VAL A 59 -3.71 -17.95 -4.56
#